data_f46be1afb9a91ac90217e6f16ea39a32
#
_entry.id   f46be1afb9a91ac90217e6f16ea39a32
#
_cell.length_a   1.000
_cell.length_b   1.000
_cell.length_c   1.000
_cell.angle_alpha   90.00
_cell.angle_beta   90.00
_cell.angle_gamma   90.00
#
_symmetry.space_group_name_H-M   'P 1'
#
loop_
_entity.id
_entity.type
_entity.pdbx_description
1 polymer ?
#
loop_
_entity_poly.entity_id
_entity_poly.type
_entity_poly.pdbx_seq_one_letter_code
_entity_poly.pdbx_strand_id
1 'polypeptide(L)'
;MRLLQVSFRYRRRQPFVLEEADAQLAPGDAIELTGANGAGKSTLLRLLAGLARPTRGHITDRPGVVGFAPDRFPTAQPFTVTSYLTHMASVRGGARWRPWAERLNMGHLLGLPLGELSKGSAHKVGLVQALMADPGLLILDEPFAGLDADTRETLPAIVTEVAGRGGIVITSDHQGGLRGLPGLRSWLLVDGHLKESTPAAAVAQAAQVASVIPATHAPKRPLTTVAVTLPADDLPLFLTRMRDQGYRTSELDHPHTPEEPG
;
A
#
# COMPACT_ATOMS: atom_id res chain seq x y z
N MET A 1 -22.78 0.27 -1.89
CA MET A 1 -22.00 1.22 -2.70
C MET A 1 -21.91 0.71 -4.12
N ARG A 2 -22.01 1.57 -5.14
CA ARG A 2 -21.96 1.14 -6.55
C ARG A 2 -21.08 2.08 -7.36
N LEU A 3 -20.32 1.52 -8.29
CA LEU A 3 -19.64 2.23 -9.36
C LEU A 3 -20.45 2.01 -10.63
N LEU A 4 -20.75 3.10 -11.34
CA LEU A 4 -21.56 3.08 -12.56
C LEU A 4 -20.78 3.82 -13.67
N GLN A 5 -20.20 3.05 -14.59
CA GLN A 5 -19.44 3.53 -15.76
C GLN A 5 -18.34 4.55 -15.37
N VAL A 6 -17.63 4.26 -14.27
CA VAL A 6 -16.65 5.17 -13.70
C VAL A 6 -15.41 5.23 -14.56
N SER A 7 -15.14 6.42 -15.13
CA SER A 7 -13.88 6.68 -15.85
C SER A 7 -13.17 7.89 -15.24
N PHE A 8 -11.85 7.84 -15.19
CA PHE A 8 -11.04 8.90 -14.61
C PHE A 8 -9.74 9.16 -15.36
N ARG A 9 -9.40 10.45 -15.50
CA ARG A 9 -8.10 10.95 -15.95
C ARG A 9 -7.70 12.19 -15.17
N TYR A 10 -6.41 12.36 -14.94
CA TYR A 10 -5.90 13.50 -14.15
C TYR A 10 -6.01 14.83 -14.89
N ARG A 11 -5.82 14.83 -16.21
CA ARG A 11 -5.92 16.04 -17.04
C ARG A 11 -6.75 15.77 -18.29
N ARG A 12 -7.48 16.80 -18.77
CA ARG A 12 -8.43 16.67 -19.89
C ARG A 12 -7.85 16.06 -21.17
N ARG A 13 -6.56 16.24 -21.44
CA ARG A 13 -5.89 15.72 -22.64
C ARG A 13 -5.08 14.44 -22.42
N GLN A 14 -5.05 13.92 -21.19
CA GLN A 14 -4.35 12.66 -20.89
C GLN A 14 -5.27 11.45 -21.15
N PRO A 15 -4.70 10.26 -21.41
CA PRO A 15 -5.45 9.03 -21.48
C PRO A 15 -6.18 8.77 -20.14
N PHE A 16 -7.22 7.98 -20.20
CA PHE A 16 -7.91 7.53 -19.01
C PHE A 16 -7.01 6.59 -18.21
N VAL A 17 -7.03 6.73 -16.90
CA VAL A 17 -6.37 5.82 -15.94
C VAL A 17 -7.35 4.72 -15.53
N LEU A 18 -8.64 5.02 -15.56
CA LEU A 18 -9.75 4.09 -15.35
C LEU A 18 -10.77 4.33 -16.45
N GLU A 19 -11.29 3.26 -17.03
CA GLU A 19 -12.28 3.29 -18.10
C GLU A 19 -13.46 2.39 -17.74
N GLU A 20 -14.64 3.00 -17.71
CA GLU A 20 -15.95 2.32 -17.61
C GLU A 20 -16.01 1.26 -16.50
N ALA A 21 -15.42 1.56 -15.34
CA ALA A 21 -15.42 0.64 -14.23
C ALA A 21 -16.81 0.53 -13.61
N ASP A 22 -17.35 -0.68 -13.59
CA ASP A 22 -18.60 -1.06 -12.94
C ASP A 22 -18.31 -2.03 -11.81
N ALA A 23 -18.91 -1.79 -10.63
CA ALA A 23 -18.78 -2.69 -9.49
C ALA A 23 -19.89 -2.46 -8.46
N GLN A 24 -20.21 -3.50 -7.72
CA GLN A 24 -21.12 -3.42 -6.58
C GLN A 24 -20.44 -3.95 -5.32
N LEU A 25 -20.57 -3.19 -4.24
CA LEU A 25 -20.04 -3.51 -2.93
C LEU A 25 -21.20 -3.55 -1.93
N ALA A 26 -21.27 -4.63 -1.17
CA ALA A 26 -22.26 -4.86 -0.11
C ALA A 26 -21.64 -4.65 1.28
N PRO A 27 -22.44 -4.33 2.30
CA PRO A 27 -21.98 -4.39 3.68
C PRO A 27 -21.36 -5.76 4.00
N GLY A 28 -20.19 -5.75 4.63
CA GLY A 28 -19.45 -6.96 4.98
C GLY A 28 -18.46 -7.44 3.92
N ASP A 29 -18.40 -6.80 2.75
CA ASP A 29 -17.41 -7.13 1.73
C ASP A 29 -15.99 -6.82 2.19
N ALA A 30 -15.09 -7.79 2.03
CA ALA A 30 -13.64 -7.60 2.05
C ALA A 30 -13.08 -7.86 0.64
N ILE A 31 -12.38 -6.88 0.07
CA ILE A 31 -11.95 -6.89 -1.33
C ILE A 31 -10.45 -6.64 -1.42
N GLU A 32 -9.74 -7.53 -2.08
CA GLU A 32 -8.33 -7.35 -2.47
C GLU A 32 -8.27 -6.81 -3.90
N LEU A 33 -7.71 -5.62 -4.07
CA LEU A 33 -7.48 -4.99 -5.38
C LEU A 33 -6.06 -5.28 -5.84
N THR A 34 -5.93 -6.05 -6.90
CA THR A 34 -4.66 -6.43 -7.52
C THR A 34 -4.46 -5.74 -8.88
N GLY A 35 -3.26 -5.81 -9.42
CA GLY A 35 -2.89 -5.22 -10.70
C GLY A 35 -1.44 -4.73 -10.71
N ALA A 36 -0.88 -4.52 -11.88
CA ALA A 36 0.49 -4.05 -12.06
C ALA A 36 0.75 -2.69 -11.39
N ASN A 37 2.01 -2.36 -11.12
CA ASN A 37 2.38 -1.01 -10.66
C ASN A 37 2.05 0.00 -11.76
N GLY A 38 1.37 1.09 -11.37
CA GLY A 38 0.90 2.10 -12.32
C GLY A 38 -0.45 1.80 -12.98
N ALA A 39 -1.07 0.63 -12.75
CA ALA A 39 -2.37 0.28 -13.32
C ALA A 39 -3.54 1.18 -12.89
N GLY A 40 -3.34 2.03 -11.86
CA GLY A 40 -4.38 2.94 -11.37
C GLY A 40 -5.04 2.51 -10.05
N LYS A 41 -4.51 1.51 -9.33
CA LYS A 41 -5.07 1.03 -8.05
C LYS A 41 -5.29 2.15 -7.05
N SER A 42 -4.24 2.92 -6.70
CA SER A 42 -4.37 4.04 -5.76
C SER A 42 -5.31 5.14 -6.28
N THR A 43 -5.45 5.28 -7.60
CA THR A 43 -6.44 6.19 -8.20
C THR A 43 -7.85 5.71 -7.95
N LEU A 44 -8.13 4.42 -8.18
CA LEU A 44 -9.42 3.82 -7.87
C LEU A 44 -9.74 3.95 -6.38
N LEU A 45 -8.79 3.63 -5.49
CA LEU A 45 -8.97 3.77 -4.05
C LEU A 45 -9.31 5.20 -3.62
N ARG A 46 -8.67 6.22 -4.21
CA ARG A 46 -8.99 7.64 -3.95
C ARG A 46 -10.39 8.03 -4.45
N LEU A 47 -10.83 7.51 -5.57
CA LEU A 47 -12.19 7.71 -6.08
C LEU A 47 -13.23 7.08 -5.14
N LEU A 48 -12.98 5.85 -4.68
CA LEU A 48 -13.82 5.16 -3.71
C LEU A 48 -13.86 5.89 -2.37
N ALA A 49 -12.74 6.44 -1.92
CA ALA A 49 -12.66 7.26 -0.71
C ALA A 49 -13.38 8.62 -0.83
N GLY A 50 -13.70 9.07 -2.04
CA GLY A 50 -14.26 10.41 -2.29
C GLY A 50 -13.22 11.53 -2.30
N LEU A 51 -11.92 11.18 -2.33
CA LEU A 51 -10.80 12.13 -2.40
C LEU A 51 -10.58 12.66 -3.82
N ALA A 52 -11.18 12.02 -4.82
CA ALA A 52 -11.24 12.47 -6.19
C ALA A 52 -12.66 12.24 -6.74
N ARG A 53 -13.02 13.00 -7.80
CA ARG A 53 -14.30 12.84 -8.49
C ARG A 53 -14.08 12.16 -9.83
N PRO A 54 -14.93 11.19 -10.24
CA PRO A 54 -14.87 10.62 -11.58
C PRO A 54 -14.94 11.69 -12.68
N THR A 55 -14.24 11.45 -13.79
CA THR A 55 -14.37 12.28 -15.00
C THR A 55 -15.68 11.99 -15.72
N ARG A 56 -16.11 10.69 -15.71
CA ARG A 56 -17.39 10.21 -16.22
C ARG A 56 -17.95 9.17 -15.27
N GLY A 57 -19.25 8.91 -15.36
CA GLY A 57 -19.93 7.99 -14.45
C GLY A 57 -20.06 8.54 -13.03
N HIS A 58 -20.48 7.71 -12.10
CA HIS A 58 -20.70 8.12 -10.71
C HIS A 58 -20.52 6.96 -9.74
N ILE A 59 -20.28 7.33 -8.49
CA ILE A 59 -20.19 6.42 -7.35
C ILE A 59 -21.31 6.78 -6.40
N THR A 60 -22.22 5.82 -6.15
CA THR A 60 -23.40 6.00 -5.30
C THR A 60 -23.28 5.18 -4.01
N ASP A 61 -24.14 5.50 -3.04
CA ASP A 61 -24.31 4.76 -1.79
C ASP A 61 -22.98 4.56 -1.02
N ARG A 62 -22.08 5.57 -1.05
CA ARG A 62 -20.87 5.56 -0.26
C ARG A 62 -21.23 5.69 1.22
N PRO A 63 -20.69 4.82 2.10
CA PRO A 63 -20.83 4.99 3.54
C PRO A 63 -20.38 6.38 4.01
N GLY A 64 -21.11 6.94 4.99
CA GLY A 64 -20.85 8.30 5.46
C GLY A 64 -19.50 8.47 6.17
N VAL A 65 -19.02 7.42 6.84
CA VAL A 65 -17.71 7.41 7.50
C VAL A 65 -16.74 6.59 6.67
N VAL A 66 -15.70 7.26 6.16
CA VAL A 66 -14.64 6.63 5.34
C VAL A 66 -13.32 6.72 6.08
N GLY A 67 -12.68 5.57 6.29
CA GLY A 67 -11.30 5.44 6.73
C GLY A 67 -10.39 5.22 5.51
N PHE A 68 -9.33 6.01 5.38
CA PHE A 68 -8.36 5.87 4.30
C PHE A 68 -6.93 5.88 4.85
N ALA A 69 -6.20 4.79 4.67
CA ALA A 69 -4.78 4.69 4.94
C ALA A 69 -4.01 4.63 3.61
N PRO A 70 -3.28 5.68 3.22
CA PRO A 70 -2.49 5.70 1.98
C PRO A 70 -1.19 4.89 2.12
N ASP A 71 -0.62 4.40 1.02
CA ASP A 71 0.72 3.78 0.99
C ASP A 71 1.81 4.67 1.63
N ARG A 72 1.69 5.98 1.45
CA ARG A 72 2.60 6.95 2.06
C ARG A 72 1.83 7.89 2.95
N PHE A 73 2.04 7.74 4.24
CA PHE A 73 1.51 8.68 5.22
C PHE A 73 2.33 9.99 5.18
N PRO A 74 1.67 11.18 5.14
CA PRO A 74 2.36 12.46 5.08
C PRO A 74 2.97 12.80 6.45
N THR A 75 4.27 12.62 6.60
CA THR A 75 5.01 12.88 7.86
C THR A 75 5.52 14.31 7.99
N ALA A 76 5.52 15.12 6.91
CA ALA A 76 6.01 16.49 6.91
C ALA A 76 5.01 17.46 7.60
N GLN A 77 4.69 17.18 8.86
CA GLN A 77 3.77 17.95 9.68
C GLN A 77 4.39 18.19 11.06
N PRO A 78 4.22 19.39 11.67
CA PRO A 78 4.89 19.78 12.91
C PRO A 78 4.16 19.22 14.14
N PHE A 79 3.81 17.93 14.14
CA PHE A 79 3.10 17.26 15.23
C PHE A 79 3.89 16.07 15.75
N THR A 80 3.71 15.75 17.04
CA THR A 80 3.98 14.42 17.56
C THR A 80 2.84 13.47 17.16
N VAL A 81 3.07 12.15 17.20
CA VAL A 81 2.04 11.14 16.92
C VAL A 81 0.79 11.37 17.78
N THR A 82 0.97 11.58 19.08
CA THR A 82 -0.14 11.87 20.02
C THR A 82 -0.92 13.12 19.62
N SER A 83 -0.22 14.21 19.36
CA SER A 83 -0.87 15.49 19.00
C SER A 83 -1.64 15.36 17.71
N TYR A 84 -1.07 14.68 16.71
CA TYR A 84 -1.72 14.43 15.44
C TYR A 84 -2.99 13.58 15.59
N LEU A 85 -2.88 12.42 16.24
CA LEU A 85 -4.04 11.52 16.40
C LEU A 85 -5.14 12.15 17.28
N THR A 86 -4.78 12.93 18.27
CA THR A 86 -5.75 13.69 19.09
C THR A 86 -6.45 14.77 18.28
N HIS A 87 -5.71 15.50 17.46
CA HIS A 87 -6.29 16.49 16.54
C HIS A 87 -7.25 15.82 15.54
N MET A 88 -6.83 14.75 14.91
CA MET A 88 -7.67 14.01 13.95
C MET A 88 -8.91 13.39 14.61
N ALA A 89 -8.79 12.93 15.85
CA ALA A 89 -9.93 12.43 16.62
C ALA A 89 -10.95 13.56 16.90
N SER A 90 -10.50 14.75 17.24
CA SER A 90 -11.37 15.92 17.45
C SER A 90 -12.12 16.29 16.15
N VAL A 91 -11.43 16.34 15.01
CA VAL A 91 -12.02 16.60 13.70
C VAL A 91 -13.09 15.57 13.33
N ARG A 92 -12.96 14.34 13.84
CA ARG A 92 -13.89 13.22 13.61
C ARG A 92 -14.89 13.02 14.75
N GLY A 93 -15.29 14.09 15.44
CA GLY A 93 -16.34 14.07 16.45
C GLY A 93 -15.96 13.35 17.76
N GLY A 94 -14.68 13.36 18.14
CA GLY A 94 -14.18 12.70 19.35
C GLY A 94 -13.89 11.21 19.18
N ALA A 95 -13.51 10.79 17.98
CA ALA A 95 -13.16 9.41 17.69
C ALA A 95 -12.07 8.84 18.61
N ARG A 96 -12.15 7.56 18.93
CA ARG A 96 -11.25 6.90 19.90
C ARG A 96 -10.05 6.25 19.18
N TRP A 97 -8.91 6.91 19.19
CA TRP A 97 -7.70 6.42 18.55
C TRP A 97 -6.81 5.53 19.46
N ARG A 98 -6.86 5.72 20.80
CA ARG A 98 -5.97 5.00 21.73
C ARG A 98 -6.08 3.48 21.68
N PRO A 99 -7.28 2.85 21.66
CA PRO A 99 -7.39 1.40 21.56
C PRO A 99 -6.73 0.85 20.28
N TRP A 100 -6.81 1.58 19.17
CA TRP A 100 -6.14 1.18 17.92
C TRP A 100 -4.62 1.33 18.00
N ALA A 101 -4.12 2.38 18.63
CA ALA A 101 -2.69 2.58 18.86
C ALA A 101 -2.09 1.47 19.75
N GLU A 102 -2.81 1.06 20.78
CA GLU A 102 -2.44 -0.07 21.65
C GLU A 102 -2.42 -1.38 20.85
N ARG A 103 -3.47 -1.66 20.10
CA ARG A 103 -3.60 -2.88 19.28
C ARG A 103 -2.51 -3.00 18.20
N LEU A 104 -2.02 -1.88 17.67
CA LEU A 104 -0.93 -1.83 16.70
C LEU A 104 0.45 -1.62 17.33
N ASN A 105 0.56 -1.82 18.65
CA ASN A 105 1.81 -1.71 19.42
C ASN A 105 2.57 -0.39 19.18
N MET A 106 1.86 0.75 19.28
CA MET A 106 2.41 2.08 18.99
C MET A 106 2.86 2.86 20.24
N GLY A 107 2.82 2.28 21.45
CA GLY A 107 3.11 3.00 22.68
C GLY A 107 4.44 3.76 22.66
N HIS A 108 5.48 3.14 22.10
CA HIS A 108 6.82 3.72 21.96
C HIS A 108 6.92 4.84 20.91
N LEU A 109 5.92 4.99 20.03
CA LEU A 109 5.89 6.00 18.96
C LEU A 109 5.18 7.29 19.39
N LEU A 110 4.34 7.25 20.42
CA LEU A 110 3.37 8.31 20.74
C LEU A 110 4.00 9.69 20.98
N GLY A 111 5.19 9.72 21.57
CA GLY A 111 5.92 10.97 21.83
C GLY A 111 6.77 11.48 20.67
N LEU A 112 6.98 10.67 19.63
CA LEU A 112 7.89 11.02 18.55
C LEU A 112 7.25 12.04 17.59
N PRO A 113 8.05 12.97 17.04
CA PRO A 113 7.63 13.80 15.91
C PRO A 113 7.30 12.94 14.68
N LEU A 114 6.28 13.31 13.91
CA LEU A 114 5.91 12.57 12.68
C LEU A 114 7.07 12.48 11.68
N GLY A 115 7.89 13.53 11.59
CA GLY A 115 9.03 13.56 10.67
C GLY A 115 10.16 12.60 11.01
N GLU A 116 10.20 12.06 12.23
CA GLU A 116 11.21 11.11 12.70
C GLU A 116 10.78 9.63 12.55
N LEU A 117 9.54 9.41 12.09
CA LEU A 117 9.00 8.07 11.97
C LEU A 117 9.63 7.33 10.78
N SER A 118 9.95 6.05 10.97
CA SER A 118 10.20 5.14 9.86
C SER A 118 8.98 5.01 8.96
N LYS A 119 9.15 4.51 7.72
CA LYS A 119 8.02 4.25 6.81
C LYS A 119 6.95 3.37 7.50
N GLY A 120 7.33 2.30 8.17
CA GLY A 120 6.40 1.39 8.84
C GLY A 120 5.69 2.04 10.02
N SER A 121 6.41 2.81 10.85
CA SER A 121 5.81 3.56 11.96
C SER A 121 4.81 4.61 11.48
N ALA A 122 5.15 5.36 10.43
CA ALA A 122 4.25 6.32 9.80
C ALA A 122 2.99 5.63 9.23
N HIS A 123 3.15 4.45 8.65
CA HIS A 123 2.05 3.65 8.15
C HIS A 123 1.08 3.24 9.26
N LYS A 124 1.59 2.82 10.43
CA LYS A 124 0.75 2.55 11.63
C LYS A 124 -0.10 3.76 12.03
N VAL A 125 0.46 4.98 11.99
CA VAL A 125 -0.31 6.21 12.26
C VAL A 125 -1.45 6.36 11.26
N GLY A 126 -1.21 6.10 9.97
CA GLY A 126 -2.25 6.10 8.94
C GLY A 126 -3.35 5.07 9.18
N LEU A 127 -2.98 3.85 9.62
CA LEU A 127 -3.95 2.80 9.98
C LEU A 127 -4.82 3.24 11.17
N VAL A 128 -4.23 3.75 12.26
CA VAL A 128 -4.99 4.26 13.41
C VAL A 128 -5.94 5.38 12.98
N GLN A 129 -5.48 6.33 12.17
CA GLN A 129 -6.31 7.40 11.65
C GLN A 129 -7.50 6.87 10.82
N ALA A 130 -7.28 5.84 10.00
CA ALA A 130 -8.33 5.26 9.19
C ALA A 130 -9.39 4.51 10.03
N LEU A 131 -8.96 3.87 11.11
CA LEU A 131 -9.80 3.02 11.96
C LEU A 131 -10.55 3.77 13.07
N MET A 132 -10.01 4.91 13.55
CA MET A 132 -10.46 5.56 14.79
C MET A 132 -11.94 5.98 14.84
N ALA A 133 -12.55 6.18 13.69
CA ALA A 133 -13.93 6.68 13.57
C ALA A 133 -14.94 5.58 13.17
N ASP A 134 -14.60 4.32 13.40
CA ASP A 134 -15.44 3.16 13.06
C ASP A 134 -15.99 3.24 11.62
N PRO A 135 -15.13 3.16 10.60
CA PRO A 135 -15.52 3.41 9.22
C PRO A 135 -16.50 2.36 8.69
N GLY A 136 -17.55 2.82 8.00
CA GLY A 136 -18.39 1.99 7.17
C GLY A 136 -17.75 1.61 5.83
N LEU A 137 -16.70 2.35 5.43
CA LEU A 137 -15.83 2.02 4.31
C LEU A 137 -14.37 2.22 4.75
N LEU A 138 -13.61 1.14 4.84
CA LEU A 138 -12.19 1.15 5.14
C LEU A 138 -11.39 0.89 3.88
N ILE A 139 -10.49 1.79 3.53
CA ILE A 139 -9.62 1.68 2.35
C ILE A 139 -8.17 1.70 2.80
N LEU A 140 -7.43 0.67 2.40
CA LEU A 140 -6.04 0.46 2.77
C LEU A 140 -5.18 0.33 1.50
N ASP A 141 -4.29 1.28 1.28
CA ASP A 141 -3.39 1.27 0.11
C ASP A 141 -2.03 0.72 0.54
N GLU A 142 -1.69 -0.50 0.09
CA GLU A 142 -0.46 -1.25 0.44
C GLU A 142 -0.25 -1.43 1.96
N PRO A 143 -1.26 -1.91 2.72
CA PRO A 143 -1.24 -1.84 4.18
C PRO A 143 -0.16 -2.69 4.85
N PHE A 144 0.40 -3.69 4.18
CA PHE A 144 1.44 -4.56 4.74
C PHE A 144 2.86 -4.05 4.51
N ALA A 145 3.04 -2.98 3.71
CA ALA A 145 4.35 -2.47 3.34
C ALA A 145 5.08 -1.84 4.53
N GLY A 146 6.21 -2.44 4.93
CA GLY A 146 7.08 -1.92 6.01
C GLY A 146 6.55 -2.11 7.42
N LEU A 147 5.46 -2.86 7.63
CA LEU A 147 4.98 -3.23 8.95
C LEU A 147 5.89 -4.29 9.61
N ASP A 148 6.01 -4.22 10.93
CA ASP A 148 6.59 -5.30 11.72
C ASP A 148 5.70 -6.55 11.73
N ALA A 149 6.25 -7.68 12.19
CA ALA A 149 5.59 -8.98 12.19
C ALA A 149 4.26 -8.94 12.98
N ASP A 150 4.27 -8.41 14.19
CA ASP A 150 3.10 -8.37 15.09
C ASP A 150 1.93 -7.61 14.46
N THR A 151 2.21 -6.43 13.88
CA THR A 151 1.18 -5.63 13.21
C THR A 151 0.67 -6.31 11.95
N ARG A 152 1.56 -6.98 11.22
CA ARG A 152 1.19 -7.73 10.01
C ARG A 152 0.26 -8.90 10.33
N GLU A 153 0.49 -9.60 11.44
CA GLU A 153 -0.38 -10.69 11.91
C GLU A 153 -1.72 -10.18 12.44
N THR A 154 -1.74 -8.97 13.02
CA THR A 154 -2.96 -8.37 13.59
C THR A 154 -3.92 -7.83 12.51
N LEU A 155 -3.40 -7.35 11.39
CA LEU A 155 -4.19 -6.63 10.38
C LEU A 155 -5.32 -7.47 9.75
N PRO A 156 -5.15 -8.77 9.42
CA PRO A 156 -6.24 -9.60 8.91
C PRO A 156 -7.42 -9.71 9.87
N ALA A 157 -7.15 -9.79 11.18
CA ALA A 157 -8.20 -9.82 12.21
C ALA A 157 -8.96 -8.49 12.29
N ILE A 158 -8.28 -7.35 12.11
CA ILE A 158 -8.90 -6.03 12.03
C ILE A 158 -9.82 -5.93 10.80
N VAL A 159 -9.35 -6.40 9.64
CA VAL A 159 -10.17 -6.44 8.41
C VAL A 159 -11.42 -7.28 8.61
N THR A 160 -11.27 -8.47 9.19
CA THR A 160 -12.40 -9.37 9.51
C THR A 160 -13.40 -8.71 10.47
N GLU A 161 -12.93 -8.02 11.49
CA GLU A 161 -13.76 -7.31 12.45
C GLU A 161 -14.56 -6.18 11.81
N VAL A 162 -13.91 -5.36 10.96
CA VAL A 162 -14.63 -4.27 10.26
C VAL A 162 -15.66 -4.83 9.30
N ALA A 163 -15.33 -5.86 8.52
CA ALA A 163 -16.28 -6.53 7.63
C ALA A 163 -17.42 -7.19 8.41
N GLY A 164 -17.11 -7.88 9.51
CA GLY A 164 -18.11 -8.54 10.37
C GLY A 164 -19.13 -7.59 11.01
N ARG A 165 -18.79 -6.32 11.19
CA ARG A 165 -19.70 -5.25 11.62
C ARG A 165 -20.51 -4.62 10.49
N GLY A 166 -20.41 -5.16 9.27
CA GLY A 166 -21.06 -4.64 8.08
C GLY A 166 -20.31 -3.52 7.38
N GLY A 167 -19.07 -3.23 7.78
CA GLY A 167 -18.20 -2.33 7.04
C GLY A 167 -17.74 -2.96 5.72
N ILE A 168 -17.43 -2.12 4.74
CA ILE A 168 -16.80 -2.53 3.49
C ILE A 168 -15.30 -2.29 3.64
N VAL A 169 -14.47 -3.29 3.33
CA VAL A 169 -13.01 -3.15 3.35
C VAL A 169 -12.45 -3.36 1.95
N ILE A 170 -11.61 -2.43 1.50
CA ILE A 170 -10.91 -2.55 0.22
C ILE A 170 -9.43 -2.32 0.49
N THR A 171 -8.60 -3.24 0.04
CA THR A 171 -7.16 -3.14 0.19
C THR A 171 -6.46 -3.37 -1.15
N SER A 172 -5.45 -2.56 -1.46
CA SER A 172 -4.47 -2.94 -2.46
C SER A 172 -3.34 -3.69 -1.76
N ASP A 173 -3.01 -4.87 -2.23
CA ASP A 173 -1.90 -5.63 -1.66
C ASP A 173 -1.20 -6.46 -2.73
N HIS A 174 0.13 -6.46 -2.71
CA HIS A 174 0.98 -7.30 -3.55
C HIS A 174 1.56 -8.50 -2.79
N GLN A 175 1.49 -8.47 -1.47
CA GLN A 175 2.11 -9.48 -0.60
C GLN A 175 1.14 -10.62 -0.25
N GLY A 176 -0.16 -10.43 -0.52
CA GLY A 176 -1.19 -11.43 -0.22
C GLY A 176 -1.45 -11.62 1.26
N GLY A 177 -1.29 -10.57 2.07
CA GLY A 177 -1.46 -10.63 3.51
C GLY A 177 -2.90 -10.93 3.97
N LEU A 178 -3.88 -10.79 3.09
CA LEU A 178 -5.27 -11.17 3.36
C LEU A 178 -5.66 -12.52 2.74
N ARG A 179 -4.73 -13.21 2.08
CA ARG A 179 -5.02 -14.52 1.49
C ARG A 179 -5.42 -15.51 2.59
N GLY A 180 -6.53 -16.17 2.39
CA GLY A 180 -7.10 -17.09 3.38
C GLY A 180 -8.23 -16.49 4.22
N LEU A 181 -8.54 -15.20 4.11
CA LEU A 181 -9.74 -14.65 4.72
C LEU A 181 -11.00 -15.25 4.06
N PRO A 182 -11.93 -15.82 4.84
CA PRO A 182 -13.20 -16.31 4.30
C PRO A 182 -13.97 -15.18 3.63
N GLY A 183 -14.49 -15.44 2.43
CA GLY A 183 -15.30 -14.48 1.69
C GLY A 183 -14.53 -13.33 1.06
N LEU A 184 -13.18 -13.37 1.04
CA LEU A 184 -12.37 -12.38 0.36
C LEU A 184 -12.70 -12.38 -1.14
N ARG A 185 -13.14 -11.24 -1.65
CA ARG A 185 -13.35 -10.99 -3.09
C ARG A 185 -12.07 -10.43 -3.68
N SER A 186 -11.82 -10.71 -4.95
CA SER A 186 -10.64 -10.19 -5.64
C SER A 186 -11.06 -9.34 -6.82
N TRP A 187 -10.51 -8.15 -6.89
CA TRP A 187 -10.59 -7.26 -8.03
C TRP A 187 -9.24 -7.18 -8.73
N LEU A 188 -9.27 -7.24 -10.05
CA LEU A 188 -8.09 -7.09 -10.89
C LEU A 188 -8.23 -5.84 -11.75
N LEU A 189 -7.25 -4.94 -11.66
CA LEU A 189 -7.17 -3.76 -12.51
C LEU A 189 -6.10 -3.96 -13.59
N VAL A 190 -6.53 -4.01 -14.84
CA VAL A 190 -5.66 -4.19 -16.01
C VAL A 190 -6.05 -3.18 -17.09
N ASP A 191 -5.07 -2.43 -17.58
CA ASP A 191 -5.24 -1.43 -18.65
C ASP A 191 -6.42 -0.47 -18.43
N GLY A 192 -6.60 -0.04 -17.17
CA GLY A 192 -7.68 0.86 -16.77
C GLY A 192 -9.04 0.20 -16.56
N HIS A 193 -9.18 -1.09 -16.84
CA HIS A 193 -10.43 -1.84 -16.69
C HIS A 193 -10.45 -2.65 -15.39
N LEU A 194 -11.54 -2.54 -14.66
CA LEU A 194 -11.79 -3.28 -13.43
C LEU A 194 -12.51 -4.61 -13.76
N LYS A 195 -11.94 -5.72 -13.27
CA LYS A 195 -12.53 -7.05 -13.40
C LYS A 195 -12.66 -7.68 -12.02
N GLU A 196 -13.80 -8.27 -11.74
CA GLU A 196 -13.95 -9.15 -10.59
C GLU A 196 -13.39 -10.53 -10.95
N SER A 197 -12.55 -11.09 -10.08
CA SER A 197 -11.96 -12.40 -10.27
C SER A 197 -12.13 -13.26 -9.03
N THR A 198 -12.12 -14.57 -9.21
CA THR A 198 -12.00 -15.48 -8.06
C THR A 198 -10.57 -15.37 -7.49
N PRO A 199 -10.38 -15.54 -6.16
CA PRO A 199 -9.05 -15.45 -5.55
C PRO A 199 -8.00 -16.33 -6.22
N ALA A 200 -8.37 -17.52 -6.68
CA ALA A 200 -7.48 -18.43 -7.41
C ALA A 200 -7.07 -17.91 -8.81
N ALA A 201 -7.99 -17.27 -9.53
CA ALA A 201 -7.70 -16.69 -10.84
C ALA A 201 -6.83 -15.41 -10.72
N ALA A 202 -7.03 -14.61 -9.68
CA ALA A 202 -6.21 -13.42 -9.42
C ALA A 202 -4.74 -13.78 -9.18
N VAL A 203 -4.47 -14.85 -8.46
CA VAL A 203 -3.10 -15.35 -8.23
C VAL A 203 -2.45 -15.85 -9.51
N ALA A 204 -3.17 -16.62 -10.33
CA ALA A 204 -2.67 -17.14 -11.59
C ALA A 204 -2.37 -16.01 -12.61
N GLN A 205 -3.23 -15.00 -12.67
CA GLN A 205 -3.06 -13.85 -13.57
C GLN A 205 -1.98 -12.87 -13.08
N ALA A 206 -1.84 -12.64 -11.79
CA ALA A 206 -0.75 -11.83 -11.24
C ALA A 206 0.62 -12.48 -11.55
N ALA A 207 0.72 -13.81 -11.46
CA ALA A 207 1.91 -14.56 -11.87
C ALA A 207 2.15 -14.50 -13.39
N GLN A 208 1.10 -14.55 -14.21
CA GLN A 208 1.21 -14.43 -15.67
C GLN A 208 1.58 -13.01 -16.12
N VAL A 209 1.03 -11.96 -15.50
CA VAL A 209 1.41 -10.56 -15.78
C VAL A 209 2.86 -10.30 -15.39
N ALA A 210 3.36 -10.95 -14.33
CA ALA A 210 4.77 -10.88 -13.97
C ALA A 210 5.68 -11.64 -14.96
N SER A 211 5.18 -12.65 -15.66
CA SER A 211 5.91 -13.46 -16.65
C SER A 211 5.80 -12.98 -18.09
N VAL A 212 4.83 -12.12 -18.41
CA VAL A 212 4.61 -11.51 -19.74
C VAL A 212 5.06 -10.04 -19.74
N ILE A 213 6.22 -9.73 -19.19
CA ILE A 213 6.96 -8.54 -19.61
C ILE A 213 7.82 -9.00 -20.80
N PRO A 214 7.48 -8.65 -22.04
CA PRO A 214 8.42 -8.82 -23.14
C PRO A 214 9.64 -7.98 -22.78
N ALA A 215 10.83 -8.53 -22.94
CA ALA A 215 12.11 -7.88 -22.63
C ALA A 215 12.44 -6.69 -23.56
N THR A 216 11.43 -5.99 -24.07
CA THR A 216 11.53 -4.89 -25.01
C THR A 216 10.63 -3.76 -24.56
N HIS A 217 11.08 -2.98 -23.65
CA HIS A 217 10.81 -1.58 -23.24
C HIS A 217 10.66 -1.42 -21.73
N ALA A 218 11.60 -1.96 -20.95
CA ALA A 218 11.85 -1.39 -19.62
C ALA A 218 12.42 0.04 -19.85
N PRO A 219 11.87 1.09 -19.21
CA PRO A 219 12.56 2.37 -19.17
C PRO A 219 13.95 2.06 -18.60
N LYS A 220 15.02 2.42 -19.33
CA LYS A 220 16.40 2.30 -18.85
C LYS A 220 16.51 3.15 -17.61
N ARG A 221 16.27 2.55 -16.43
CA ARG A 221 16.70 3.17 -15.17
C ARG A 221 18.22 3.28 -15.27
N PRO A 222 18.80 4.45 -15.08
CA PRO A 222 20.24 4.58 -15.08
C PRO A 222 20.79 3.61 -14.02
N LEU A 223 21.64 2.68 -14.45
CA LEU A 223 22.31 1.76 -13.54
C LEU A 223 23.39 2.57 -12.81
N THR A 224 23.35 2.57 -11.49
CA THR A 224 24.38 3.15 -10.65
C THR A 224 25.21 2.00 -10.08
N THR A 225 26.51 2.07 -10.26
CA THR A 225 27.46 1.14 -9.66
C THR A 225 27.90 1.71 -8.31
N VAL A 226 27.78 0.90 -7.26
CA VAL A 226 28.25 1.26 -5.91
C VAL A 226 29.39 0.33 -5.57
N ALA A 227 30.54 0.88 -5.19
CA ALA A 227 31.66 0.12 -4.65
C ALA A 227 31.47 -0.01 -3.13
N VAL A 228 31.59 -1.24 -2.63
CA VAL A 228 31.49 -1.54 -1.19
C VAL A 228 32.77 -2.22 -0.76
N THR A 229 33.44 -1.71 0.27
CA THR A 229 34.61 -2.33 0.88
C THR A 229 34.18 -3.09 2.12
N LEU A 230 34.51 -4.38 2.20
CA LEU A 230 34.16 -5.27 3.32
C LEU A 230 35.38 -6.09 3.72
N PRO A 231 35.40 -6.64 4.95
CA PRO A 231 36.32 -7.70 5.30
C PRO A 231 36.18 -8.90 4.35
N ALA A 232 37.29 -9.55 4.00
CA ALA A 232 37.29 -10.66 3.03
C ALA A 232 36.37 -11.84 3.46
N ASP A 233 36.26 -12.06 4.76
CA ASP A 233 35.44 -13.13 5.33
C ASP A 233 33.93 -12.90 5.17
N ASP A 234 33.50 -11.64 5.05
CA ASP A 234 32.09 -11.28 4.89
C ASP A 234 31.63 -11.26 3.42
N LEU A 235 32.57 -11.27 2.47
CA LEU A 235 32.30 -11.14 1.05
C LEU A 235 31.35 -12.22 0.49
N PRO A 236 31.52 -13.52 0.76
CA PRO A 236 30.66 -14.58 0.22
C PRO A 236 29.19 -14.41 0.67
N LEU A 237 28.99 -14.09 1.94
CA LEU A 237 27.66 -13.87 2.52
C LEU A 237 26.98 -12.64 1.93
N PHE A 238 27.74 -11.55 1.77
CA PHE A 238 27.26 -10.31 1.15
C PHE A 238 26.85 -10.51 -0.31
N LEU A 239 27.69 -11.17 -1.12
CA LEU A 239 27.39 -11.44 -2.54
C LEU A 239 26.14 -12.32 -2.70
N THR A 240 25.97 -13.34 -1.87
CA THR A 240 24.78 -14.19 -1.87
C THR A 240 23.55 -13.36 -1.58
N ARG A 241 23.57 -12.56 -0.51
CA ARG A 241 22.44 -11.72 -0.11
C ARG A 241 22.05 -10.67 -1.16
N MET A 242 23.03 -10.09 -1.86
CA MET A 242 22.78 -9.11 -2.93
C MET A 242 22.18 -9.78 -4.17
N ARG A 243 22.62 -10.98 -4.53
CA ARG A 243 22.05 -11.75 -5.65
C ARG A 243 20.60 -12.16 -5.37
N ASP A 244 20.30 -12.58 -4.15
CA ASP A 244 18.92 -12.92 -3.73
C ASP A 244 17.97 -11.71 -3.80
N GLN A 245 18.51 -10.49 -3.62
CA GLN A 245 17.79 -9.23 -3.79
C GLN A 245 17.74 -8.73 -5.24
N GLY A 246 18.29 -9.48 -6.20
CA GLY A 246 18.24 -9.16 -7.62
C GLY A 246 19.30 -8.18 -8.12
N TYR A 247 20.34 -7.89 -7.31
CA TYR A 247 21.47 -7.04 -7.75
C TYR A 247 22.52 -7.85 -8.53
N ARG A 248 23.12 -7.21 -9.54
CA ARG A 248 24.30 -7.77 -10.20
C ARG A 248 25.54 -7.44 -9.37
N THR A 249 26.30 -8.43 -9.03
CA THR A 249 27.54 -8.28 -8.24
C THR A 249 28.73 -8.76 -9.06
N SER A 250 29.83 -8.01 -9.01
CA SER A 250 31.15 -8.39 -9.57
C SER A 250 32.23 -7.96 -8.59
N GLU A 251 33.25 -8.75 -8.47
CA GLU A 251 34.47 -8.36 -7.76
C GLU A 251 35.25 -7.38 -8.64
N LEU A 252 35.71 -6.29 -8.05
CA LEU A 252 36.65 -5.38 -8.67
C LEU A 252 38.04 -5.72 -8.12
N ASP A 253 38.97 -6.13 -8.98
CA ASP A 253 40.38 -6.26 -8.59
C ASP A 253 40.89 -4.92 -8.11
N HIS A 254 41.57 -4.89 -6.97
CA HIS A 254 42.10 -3.68 -6.38
C HIS A 254 43.06 -2.98 -7.36
N PRO A 255 42.89 -1.65 -7.61
CA PRO A 255 43.97 -0.89 -8.17
C PRO A 255 45.14 -0.84 -7.16
N HIS A 256 46.33 -1.16 -7.62
CA HIS A 256 47.56 -1.04 -6.86
C HIS A 256 47.64 0.27 -6.08
N THR A 257 47.91 0.20 -4.79
CA THR A 257 48.33 1.29 -3.95
C THR A 257 49.56 1.94 -4.59
N PRO A 258 49.62 3.25 -4.85
CA PRO A 258 50.89 3.88 -5.21
C PRO A 258 51.81 3.86 -3.99
N GLU A 259 53.01 3.34 -4.18
CA GLU A 259 54.12 3.43 -3.22
C GLU A 259 54.37 4.93 -2.93
N GLU A 260 54.41 5.28 -1.66
CA GLU A 260 54.89 6.57 -1.21
C GLU A 260 56.39 6.70 -1.58
N PRO A 261 56.83 7.81 -2.22
CA PRO A 261 58.26 8.09 -2.37
C PRO A 261 58.83 8.54 -1.05
N GLY A 262 59.97 7.89 -0.67
CA GLY A 262 60.76 8.20 0.51
C GLY A 262 61.40 9.57 0.55
#